data_58979a9e140914979311bae59e5e14dd
#
_entry.id   58979a9e140914979311bae59e5e14dd
#
_cell.length_a   1.000
_cell.length_b   1.000
_cell.length_c   1.000
_cell.angle_alpha   90.00
_cell.angle_beta   90.00
_cell.angle_gamma   90.00
#
_symmetry.space_group_name_H-M   'P 1'
#
loop_
_entity.id
_entity.type
_entity.pdbx_description
1 polymer ?
#
loop_
_entity_poly.entity_id
_entity_poly.type
_entity_poly.pdbx_seq_one_letter_code
_entity_poly.pdbx_strand_id
1 'polypeptide(L)'
;MSKIVIIYYSSTGTVDAMARRASQAAEKLGAEVRLRHVTETAPQEAIEQQDAWVAHRREVEQEPVASLDDLEWADVVLMGSPTRYGSVTSQLQSFIDTTGPLWGAGKLADKVYAGFTASQTKHGGQESTLLSLYTTFHHFGGIVVAPGYTDPVKFADGNPYGVGKVTGETSELDQDDNAALDHLVARVLMVSDKLTS
;
A
#
# COMPACT_ATOMS: atom_id res chain seq x y z
N MET A 1 2.36 21.40 2.21
CA MET A 1 2.53 20.18 3.01
C MET A 1 1.64 19.14 2.36
N SER A 2 2.25 18.11 1.77
CA SER A 2 1.52 17.08 1.04
C SER A 2 0.73 16.20 2.01
N LYS A 3 -0.48 15.81 1.60
CA LYS A 3 -1.37 14.92 2.33
C LYS A 3 -1.25 13.51 1.74
N ILE A 4 -0.85 12.55 2.53
CA ILE A 4 -0.69 11.17 2.11
C ILE A 4 -1.61 10.24 2.89
N VAL A 5 -2.36 9.41 2.17
CA VAL A 5 -3.08 8.29 2.76
C VAL A 5 -2.40 6.98 2.38
N ILE A 6 -2.24 6.10 3.37
CA ILE A 6 -1.71 4.75 3.22
C ILE A 6 -2.84 3.79 3.54
N ILE A 7 -3.38 3.13 2.52
CA ILE A 7 -4.50 2.19 2.63
C ILE A 7 -3.96 0.79 2.40
N TYR A 8 -4.23 -0.12 3.32
CA TYR A 8 -3.69 -1.47 3.21
C TYR A 8 -4.63 -2.55 3.74
N TYR A 9 -4.36 -3.77 3.28
CA TYR A 9 -4.82 -4.99 3.94
C TYR A 9 -3.64 -5.84 4.38
N SER A 10 -3.75 -6.44 5.54
CA SER A 10 -2.79 -7.43 6.03
C SER A 10 -3.54 -8.55 6.78
N SER A 11 -3.25 -9.81 6.46
CA SER A 11 -3.80 -10.93 7.22
C SER A 11 -2.94 -11.28 8.44
N THR A 12 -1.62 -11.26 8.31
CA THR A 12 -0.69 -11.76 9.33
C THR A 12 0.38 -10.75 9.76
N GLY A 13 0.18 -9.45 9.46
CA GLY A 13 1.02 -8.35 9.95
C GLY A 13 2.09 -7.83 8.99
N THR A 14 2.56 -8.58 7.98
CA THR A 14 3.67 -8.13 7.12
C THR A 14 3.36 -6.82 6.38
N VAL A 15 2.22 -6.75 5.69
CA VAL A 15 1.84 -5.54 4.95
C VAL A 15 1.49 -4.40 5.89
N ASP A 16 0.98 -4.69 7.09
CA ASP A 16 0.81 -3.71 8.16
C ASP A 16 2.16 -3.11 8.59
N ALA A 17 3.17 -3.93 8.83
CA ALA A 17 4.52 -3.44 9.16
C ALA A 17 5.08 -2.55 8.04
N MET A 18 4.88 -2.91 6.76
CA MET A 18 5.26 -2.07 5.61
C MET A 18 4.51 -0.74 5.60
N ALA A 19 3.20 -0.76 5.86
CA ALA A 19 2.36 0.43 5.90
C ALA A 19 2.76 1.39 7.04
N ARG A 20 3.04 0.85 8.23
CA ARG A 20 3.56 1.62 9.37
C ARG A 20 4.94 2.23 9.08
N ARG A 21 5.84 1.48 8.42
CA ARG A 21 7.13 2.04 8.00
C ARG A 21 6.95 3.19 7.01
N ALA A 22 6.08 3.03 6.01
CA ALA A 22 5.77 4.10 5.07
C ALA A 22 5.17 5.33 5.74
N SER A 23 4.28 5.14 6.75
CA SER A 23 3.73 6.23 7.57
C SER A 23 4.83 7.01 8.30
N GLN A 24 5.71 6.29 9.00
CA GLN A 24 6.84 6.90 9.72
C GLN A 24 7.79 7.67 8.78
N ALA A 25 8.04 7.13 7.58
CA ALA A 25 8.87 7.80 6.58
C ALA A 25 8.22 9.11 6.09
N ALA A 26 6.90 9.08 5.83
CA ALA A 26 6.15 10.26 5.39
C ALA A 26 6.10 11.35 6.48
N GLU A 27 5.86 10.99 7.74
CA GLU A 27 5.88 11.90 8.89
C GLU A 27 7.25 12.57 9.07
N LYS A 28 8.35 11.80 8.93
CA LYS A 28 9.72 12.34 9.00
C LYS A 28 10.00 13.37 7.90
N LEU A 29 9.35 13.23 6.73
CA LEU A 29 9.46 14.16 5.62
C LEU A 29 8.47 15.34 5.73
N GLY A 30 7.70 15.42 6.82
CA GLY A 30 6.79 16.52 7.11
C GLY A 30 5.45 16.44 6.38
N ALA A 31 5.05 15.27 5.87
CA ALA A 31 3.72 15.09 5.30
C ALA A 31 2.65 14.94 6.39
N GLU A 32 1.41 15.33 6.09
CA GLU A 32 0.25 14.97 6.89
C GLU A 32 -0.20 13.57 6.49
N VAL A 33 -0.27 12.62 7.45
CA VAL A 33 -0.42 11.20 7.17
C VAL A 33 -1.73 10.65 7.72
N ARG A 34 -2.42 9.85 6.90
CA ARG A 34 -3.50 8.98 7.35
C ARG A 34 -3.14 7.52 7.05
N LEU A 35 -2.98 6.72 8.10
CA LEU A 35 -2.80 5.27 8.00
C LEU A 35 -4.17 4.59 8.19
N ARG A 36 -4.57 3.73 7.24
CA ARG A 36 -5.90 3.10 7.22
C ARG A 36 -5.80 1.64 6.77
N HIS A 37 -6.35 0.74 7.56
CA HIS A 37 -6.58 -0.62 7.07
C HIS A 37 -7.96 -0.73 6.40
N VAL A 38 -8.15 -1.72 5.52
CA VAL A 38 -9.48 -2.01 4.96
C VAL A 38 -10.20 -3.04 5.83
N THR A 39 -11.53 -3.03 5.76
CA THR A 39 -12.37 -3.96 6.50
C THR A 39 -12.06 -5.41 6.15
N GLU A 40 -11.99 -6.28 7.16
CA GLU A 40 -11.92 -7.73 6.98
C GLU A 40 -13.26 -8.28 6.47
N THR A 41 -13.19 -9.04 5.39
CA THR A 41 -14.37 -9.65 4.73
C THR A 41 -14.31 -11.16 4.70
N ALA A 42 -13.21 -11.77 5.19
CA ALA A 42 -13.09 -13.21 5.26
C ALA A 42 -14.06 -13.81 6.31
N PRO A 43 -14.60 -15.00 6.05
CA PRO A 43 -15.38 -15.72 7.05
C PRO A 43 -14.58 -16.01 8.31
N GLN A 44 -15.21 -15.93 9.48
CA GLN A 44 -14.56 -16.14 10.77
C GLN A 44 -13.84 -17.49 10.84
N GLU A 45 -14.44 -18.54 10.27
CA GLU A 45 -13.88 -19.89 10.23
C GLU A 45 -12.56 -19.96 9.46
N ALA A 46 -12.38 -19.10 8.44
CA ALA A 46 -11.13 -19.03 7.68
C ALA A 46 -10.02 -18.32 8.47
N ILE A 47 -10.39 -17.28 9.22
CA ILE A 47 -9.46 -16.53 10.07
C ILE A 47 -8.94 -17.41 11.20
N GLU A 48 -9.84 -18.16 11.86
CA GLU A 48 -9.52 -19.04 12.99
C GLU A 48 -8.60 -20.22 12.65
N GLN A 49 -8.39 -20.51 11.36
CA GLN A 49 -7.41 -21.52 10.92
C GLN A 49 -5.96 -21.06 11.02
N GLN A 50 -5.71 -19.77 11.29
CA GLN A 50 -4.36 -19.21 11.34
C GLN A 50 -4.21 -18.29 12.57
N ASP A 51 -3.49 -18.74 13.58
CA ASP A 51 -3.28 -17.98 14.84
C ASP A 51 -2.70 -16.58 14.58
N ALA A 52 -1.78 -16.45 13.63
CA ALA A 52 -1.20 -15.17 13.26
C ALA A 52 -2.23 -14.20 12.67
N TRP A 53 -3.23 -14.70 11.95
CA TRP A 53 -4.32 -13.86 11.43
C TRP A 53 -5.26 -13.41 12.55
N VAL A 54 -5.60 -14.32 13.45
CA VAL A 54 -6.40 -13.98 14.66
C VAL A 54 -5.70 -12.92 15.50
N ALA A 55 -4.39 -13.09 15.73
CA ALA A 55 -3.59 -12.15 16.54
C ALA A 55 -3.57 -10.77 15.87
N HIS A 56 -3.18 -10.68 14.61
CA HIS A 56 -3.08 -9.40 13.89
C HIS A 56 -4.43 -8.68 13.80
N ARG A 57 -5.53 -9.41 13.56
CA ARG A 57 -6.86 -8.79 13.55
C ARG A 57 -7.23 -8.12 14.87
N ARG A 58 -6.84 -8.70 16.01
CA ARG A 58 -7.04 -8.08 17.34
C ARG A 58 -6.20 -6.83 17.53
N GLU A 59 -4.97 -6.81 16.99
CA GLU A 59 -4.07 -5.65 17.06
C GLU A 59 -4.64 -4.44 16.34
N VAL A 60 -5.28 -4.64 15.19
CA VAL A 60 -5.81 -3.55 14.36
C VAL A 60 -7.30 -3.25 14.60
N GLU A 61 -7.97 -3.95 15.51
CA GLU A 61 -9.43 -3.85 15.72
C GLU A 61 -9.91 -2.44 16.02
N GLN A 62 -9.10 -1.65 16.73
CA GLN A 62 -9.43 -0.28 17.13
C GLN A 62 -8.79 0.79 16.19
N GLU A 63 -8.10 0.36 15.15
CA GLU A 63 -7.47 1.29 14.22
C GLU A 63 -8.47 1.84 13.20
N PRO A 64 -8.21 3.05 12.66
CA PRO A 64 -9.12 3.65 11.69
C PRO A 64 -9.21 2.83 10.39
N VAL A 65 -10.44 2.53 9.98
CA VAL A 65 -10.74 1.88 8.72
C VAL A 65 -10.76 2.90 7.58
N ALA A 66 -10.31 2.47 6.39
CA ALA A 66 -10.30 3.29 5.18
C ALA A 66 -11.71 3.73 4.77
N SER A 67 -11.83 4.98 4.39
CA SER A 67 -13.06 5.62 3.92
C SER A 67 -12.85 6.36 2.59
N LEU A 68 -13.94 6.71 1.93
CA LEU A 68 -13.87 7.54 0.72
C LEU A 68 -13.34 8.96 1.01
N ASP A 69 -13.60 9.49 2.20
CA ASP A 69 -13.07 10.78 2.63
C ASP A 69 -11.55 10.80 2.70
N ASP A 70 -10.93 9.67 3.05
CA ASP A 70 -9.47 9.55 3.08
C ASP A 70 -8.86 9.67 1.67
N LEU A 71 -9.52 9.08 0.66
CA LEU A 71 -9.10 9.21 -0.74
C LEU A 71 -9.33 10.62 -1.28
N GLU A 72 -10.47 11.25 -0.97
CA GLU A 72 -10.76 12.62 -1.40
C GLU A 72 -9.75 13.62 -0.78
N TRP A 73 -9.44 13.44 0.48
CA TRP A 73 -8.54 14.31 1.24
C TRP A 73 -7.09 14.27 0.75
N ALA A 74 -6.60 13.13 0.27
CA ALA A 74 -5.19 12.90 -0.01
C ALA A 74 -4.74 13.51 -1.36
N ASP A 75 -3.49 13.98 -1.41
CA ASP A 75 -2.76 14.31 -2.65
C ASP A 75 -1.98 13.09 -3.15
N VAL A 76 -1.53 12.25 -2.21
CA VAL A 76 -0.77 11.01 -2.45
C VAL A 76 -1.50 9.82 -1.84
N VAL A 77 -1.63 8.74 -2.61
CA VAL A 77 -2.27 7.50 -2.17
C VAL A 77 -1.30 6.35 -2.33
N LEU A 78 -0.91 5.72 -1.22
CA LEU A 78 -0.22 4.45 -1.23
C LEU A 78 -1.21 3.33 -0.91
N MET A 79 -1.19 2.26 -1.71
CA MET A 79 -1.98 1.07 -1.41
C MET A 79 -1.10 -0.16 -1.23
N GLY A 80 -1.36 -0.90 -0.15
CA GLY A 80 -0.64 -2.12 0.21
C GLY A 80 -1.53 -3.34 0.26
N SER A 81 -1.11 -4.44 -0.36
CA SER A 81 -1.82 -5.72 -0.33
C SER A 81 -0.86 -6.89 -0.41
N PRO A 82 -1.04 -7.95 0.39
CA PRO A 82 -0.36 -9.20 0.07
C PRO A 82 -0.87 -9.71 -1.28
N THR A 83 -0.01 -10.44 -2.00
CA THR A 83 -0.43 -11.06 -3.26
C THR A 83 -1.48 -12.15 -3.02
N ARG A 84 -2.42 -12.24 -3.92
CA ARG A 84 -3.35 -13.36 -4.08
C ARG A 84 -3.30 -13.82 -5.53
N TYR A 85 -2.41 -14.80 -5.81
CA TYR A 85 -2.19 -15.32 -7.17
C TYR A 85 -1.87 -14.23 -8.21
N GLY A 86 -1.09 -13.21 -7.82
CA GLY A 86 -0.72 -12.09 -8.69
C GLY A 86 -1.73 -10.93 -8.74
N SER A 87 -2.73 -10.92 -7.87
CA SER A 87 -3.70 -9.83 -7.71
C SER A 87 -3.74 -9.34 -6.27
N VAL A 88 -4.40 -8.23 -6.02
CA VAL A 88 -4.71 -7.74 -4.67
C VAL A 88 -5.70 -8.65 -3.95
N THR A 89 -5.80 -8.53 -2.64
CA THR A 89 -6.77 -9.28 -1.84
C THR A 89 -8.20 -8.83 -2.12
N SER A 90 -9.16 -9.73 -1.90
CA SER A 90 -10.60 -9.43 -1.99
C SER A 90 -11.00 -8.28 -1.05
N GLN A 91 -10.37 -8.15 0.11
CA GLN A 91 -10.64 -7.08 1.07
C GLN A 91 -10.28 -5.70 0.48
N LEU A 92 -9.08 -5.58 -0.11
CA LEU A 92 -8.69 -4.32 -0.76
C LEU A 92 -9.54 -4.05 -2.00
N GLN A 93 -9.84 -5.10 -2.80
CA GLN A 93 -10.72 -4.97 -3.96
C GLN A 93 -12.13 -4.52 -3.56
N SER A 94 -12.67 -5.04 -2.47
CA SER A 94 -13.98 -4.62 -1.94
C SER A 94 -14.01 -3.13 -1.56
N PHE A 95 -12.91 -2.61 -1.02
CA PHE A 95 -12.78 -1.18 -0.78
C PHE A 95 -12.72 -0.39 -2.11
N ILE A 96 -11.91 -0.84 -3.07
CA ILE A 96 -11.81 -0.23 -4.41
C ILE A 96 -13.19 -0.18 -5.09
N ASP A 97 -14.00 -1.22 -4.97
CA ASP A 97 -15.35 -1.28 -5.57
C ASP A 97 -16.29 -0.19 -5.02
N THR A 98 -16.02 0.36 -3.83
CA THR A 98 -16.80 1.46 -3.26
C THR A 98 -16.46 2.83 -3.86
N THR A 99 -15.37 2.97 -4.62
CA THR A 99 -14.83 4.26 -5.09
C THR A 99 -15.61 4.90 -6.24
N GLY A 100 -16.59 4.20 -6.81
CA GLY A 100 -17.37 4.66 -7.96
C GLY A 100 -17.91 6.10 -7.87
N PRO A 101 -18.48 6.55 -6.74
CA PRO A 101 -18.94 7.93 -6.58
C PRO A 101 -17.82 8.97 -6.73
N LEU A 102 -16.64 8.73 -6.15
CA LEU A 102 -15.48 9.64 -6.28
C LEU A 102 -14.93 9.62 -7.70
N TRP A 103 -14.87 8.44 -8.33
CA TRP A 103 -14.46 8.30 -9.72
C TRP A 103 -15.40 9.10 -10.66
N GLY A 104 -16.69 8.91 -10.51
CA GLY A 104 -17.69 9.63 -11.30
C GLY A 104 -17.65 11.16 -11.11
N ALA A 105 -17.21 11.62 -9.94
CA ALA A 105 -17.03 13.04 -9.62
C ALA A 105 -15.63 13.58 -9.99
N GLY A 106 -14.74 12.77 -10.57
CA GLY A 106 -13.37 13.16 -10.94
C GLY A 106 -12.43 13.42 -9.75
N LYS A 107 -12.79 12.96 -8.54
CA LYS A 107 -12.07 13.25 -7.30
C LYS A 107 -10.82 12.37 -7.09
N LEU A 108 -10.63 11.36 -7.93
CA LEU A 108 -9.48 10.45 -7.89
C LEU A 108 -8.41 10.82 -8.92
N ALA A 109 -8.72 11.69 -9.88
CA ALA A 109 -7.80 12.11 -10.92
C ALA A 109 -6.68 13.02 -10.38
N ASP A 110 -5.55 13.04 -11.10
CA ASP A 110 -4.40 13.92 -10.88
C ASP A 110 -3.69 13.76 -9.52
N LYS A 111 -4.04 12.74 -8.73
CA LYS A 111 -3.34 12.36 -7.52
C LYS A 111 -2.16 11.45 -7.84
N VAL A 112 -1.15 11.46 -6.96
CA VAL A 112 0.00 10.55 -7.04
C VAL A 112 -0.35 9.20 -6.39
N TYR A 113 -0.07 8.11 -7.11
CA TYR A 113 -0.34 6.74 -6.66
C TYR A 113 0.90 5.88 -6.72
N ALA A 114 1.07 5.00 -5.72
CA ALA A 114 2.05 3.92 -5.74
C ALA A 114 1.58 2.74 -4.90
N GLY A 115 2.29 1.61 -4.99
CA GLY A 115 1.92 0.40 -4.28
C GLY A 115 3.08 -0.34 -3.63
N PHE A 116 2.74 -1.17 -2.64
CA PHE A 116 3.64 -2.13 -2.02
C PHE A 116 2.91 -3.45 -1.77
N THR A 117 3.65 -4.54 -1.75
CA THR A 117 3.08 -5.89 -1.66
C THR A 117 3.98 -6.84 -0.87
N ALA A 118 3.43 -7.96 -0.47
CA ALA A 118 4.19 -9.05 0.12
C ALA A 118 3.78 -10.40 -0.50
N SER A 119 4.71 -11.31 -0.61
CA SER A 119 4.50 -12.68 -1.06
C SER A 119 5.28 -13.67 -0.22
N GLN A 120 4.84 -14.92 -0.18
CA GLN A 120 5.55 -15.97 0.53
C GLN A 120 6.88 -16.35 -0.15
N THR A 121 6.93 -16.24 -1.48
CA THR A 121 8.09 -16.65 -2.28
C THR A 121 8.54 -15.52 -3.21
N LYS A 122 9.82 -15.54 -3.62
CA LYS A 122 10.42 -14.55 -4.51
C LYS A 122 9.63 -14.34 -5.82
N HIS A 123 9.08 -15.40 -6.39
CA HIS A 123 8.29 -15.35 -7.62
C HIS A 123 6.78 -15.51 -7.35
N GLY A 124 6.33 -15.06 -6.18
CA GLY A 124 4.95 -15.19 -5.70
C GLY A 124 3.93 -14.25 -6.35
N GLY A 125 4.32 -13.51 -7.40
CA GLY A 125 3.42 -12.60 -8.12
C GLY A 125 3.42 -11.17 -7.59
N GLN A 126 4.54 -10.69 -7.01
CA GLN A 126 4.66 -9.32 -6.49
C GLN A 126 4.44 -8.29 -7.60
N GLU A 127 5.15 -8.42 -8.72
CA GLU A 127 5.06 -7.49 -9.85
C GLU A 127 3.66 -7.47 -10.46
N SER A 128 3.06 -8.64 -10.67
CA SER A 128 1.70 -8.73 -11.23
C SER A 128 0.65 -8.14 -10.29
N THR A 129 0.82 -8.26 -8.96
CA THR A 129 -0.05 -7.62 -7.97
C THR A 129 0.05 -6.09 -8.06
N LEU A 130 1.25 -5.55 -8.14
CA LEU A 130 1.47 -4.11 -8.31
C LEU A 130 0.89 -3.60 -9.63
N LEU A 131 1.13 -4.31 -10.74
CA LEU A 131 0.59 -3.94 -12.06
C LEU A 131 -0.94 -4.02 -12.09
N SER A 132 -1.55 -5.01 -11.43
CA SER A 132 -3.00 -5.10 -11.26
C SER A 132 -3.55 -3.87 -10.53
N LEU A 133 -2.88 -3.46 -9.45
CA LEU A 133 -3.24 -2.27 -8.69
C LEU A 133 -3.08 -1.00 -9.54
N TYR A 134 -2.01 -0.89 -10.31
CA TYR A 134 -1.75 0.26 -11.19
C TYR A 134 -2.75 0.37 -12.34
N THR A 135 -3.30 -0.74 -12.81
CA THR A 135 -4.43 -0.73 -13.75
C THR A 135 -5.62 0.04 -13.15
N THR A 136 -5.93 -0.19 -11.88
CA THR A 136 -6.97 0.58 -11.16
C THR A 136 -6.63 2.08 -11.11
N PHE A 137 -5.39 2.43 -10.78
CA PHE A 137 -4.97 3.83 -10.71
C PHE A 137 -5.02 4.55 -12.06
N HIS A 138 -4.73 3.85 -13.17
CA HIS A 138 -4.93 4.39 -14.51
C HIS A 138 -6.41 4.69 -14.79
N HIS A 139 -7.33 3.81 -14.36
CA HIS A 139 -8.77 4.08 -14.48
C HIS A 139 -9.23 5.26 -13.62
N PHE A 140 -8.54 5.56 -12.53
CA PHE A 140 -8.79 6.74 -11.70
C PHE A 140 -8.32 8.05 -12.37
N GLY A 141 -7.52 7.97 -13.43
CA GLY A 141 -6.81 9.14 -13.99
C GLY A 141 -5.63 9.56 -13.13
N GLY A 142 -5.10 8.65 -12.31
CA GLY A 142 -4.01 8.89 -11.37
C GLY A 142 -2.64 8.88 -12.04
N ILE A 143 -1.69 9.52 -11.39
CA ILE A 143 -0.28 9.56 -11.78
C ILE A 143 0.46 8.48 -11.01
N VAL A 144 0.75 7.36 -11.67
CA VAL A 144 1.51 6.26 -11.05
C VAL A 144 2.98 6.64 -10.96
N VAL A 145 3.52 6.64 -9.75
CA VAL A 145 4.92 6.94 -9.47
C VAL A 145 5.62 5.70 -8.93
N ALA A 146 6.25 4.96 -9.83
CA ALA A 146 7.09 3.82 -9.46
C ALA A 146 8.45 4.28 -8.90
N PRO A 147 9.06 3.53 -7.97
CA PRO A 147 10.41 3.83 -7.49
C PRO A 147 11.46 3.67 -8.60
N GLY A 148 11.25 2.75 -9.54
CA GLY A 148 12.22 2.42 -10.58
C GLY A 148 13.57 2.02 -9.96
N TYR A 149 14.64 2.23 -10.68
CA TYR A 149 16.02 2.07 -10.20
C TYR A 149 16.66 3.45 -9.97
N THR A 150 15.93 4.36 -9.33
CA THR A 150 16.35 5.76 -9.13
C THR A 150 17.19 5.97 -7.87
N ASP A 151 17.42 4.90 -7.10
CA ASP A 151 18.27 4.88 -5.92
C ASP A 151 18.98 3.51 -5.82
N PRO A 152 20.22 3.44 -5.31
CA PRO A 152 20.95 2.17 -5.13
C PRO A 152 20.18 1.10 -4.35
N VAL A 153 19.35 1.46 -3.38
CA VAL A 153 18.53 0.52 -2.61
C VAL A 153 17.62 -0.33 -3.49
N LYS A 154 17.18 0.20 -4.63
CA LYS A 154 16.30 -0.52 -5.55
C LYS A 154 16.99 -1.61 -6.35
N PHE A 155 18.32 -1.62 -6.40
CA PHE A 155 19.08 -2.74 -6.96
C PHE A 155 19.18 -3.91 -5.97
N ALA A 156 19.12 -3.65 -4.66
CA ALA A 156 19.04 -4.68 -3.62
C ALA A 156 17.62 -5.29 -3.54
N ASP A 157 16.59 -4.45 -3.46
CA ASP A 157 15.17 -4.87 -3.47
C ASP A 157 14.76 -5.51 -4.82
N GLY A 158 15.26 -4.98 -5.93
CA GLY A 158 15.11 -5.53 -7.28
C GLY A 158 13.74 -5.37 -7.92
N ASN A 159 12.75 -4.74 -7.27
CA ASN A 159 11.41 -4.53 -7.79
C ASN A 159 11.19 -3.07 -8.22
N PRO A 160 11.24 -2.75 -9.54
CA PRO A 160 11.10 -1.38 -10.00
C PRO A 160 9.66 -0.86 -9.98
N TYR A 161 8.67 -1.73 -9.85
CA TYR A 161 7.25 -1.34 -9.90
C TYR A 161 6.78 -0.74 -8.56
N GLY A 162 7.32 -1.19 -7.44
CA GLY A 162 6.96 -0.76 -6.10
C GLY A 162 7.92 -1.35 -5.08
N VAL A 163 7.45 -1.62 -3.87
CA VAL A 163 8.21 -2.36 -2.86
C VAL A 163 7.56 -3.72 -2.63
N GLY A 164 8.36 -4.79 -2.71
CA GLY A 164 7.92 -6.16 -2.53
C GLY A 164 8.70 -6.84 -1.40
N LYS A 165 7.98 -7.40 -0.40
CA LYS A 165 8.59 -8.21 0.66
C LYS A 165 8.35 -9.69 0.40
N VAL A 166 9.42 -10.49 0.43
CA VAL A 166 9.31 -11.95 0.53
C VAL A 166 9.29 -12.30 2.01
N THR A 167 8.16 -12.86 2.48
CA THR A 167 7.98 -13.14 3.91
C THR A 167 8.81 -14.35 4.37
N GLY A 168 8.99 -15.35 3.50
CA GLY A 168 9.74 -16.55 3.87
C GLY A 168 9.27 -17.12 5.21
N GLU A 169 10.18 -17.14 6.19
CA GLU A 169 9.93 -17.62 7.55
C GLU A 169 9.57 -16.50 8.54
N THR A 170 9.70 -15.22 8.16
CA THR A 170 9.43 -14.06 9.03
C THR A 170 8.64 -12.99 8.32
N SER A 171 7.74 -12.33 9.05
CA SER A 171 7.03 -11.13 8.62
C SER A 171 7.78 -9.83 8.95
N GLU A 172 8.91 -9.91 9.65
CA GLU A 172 9.71 -8.74 10.04
C GLU A 172 10.39 -8.10 8.83
N LEU A 173 10.44 -6.78 8.82
CA LEU A 173 11.14 -6.01 7.81
C LEU A 173 12.63 -5.93 8.17
N ASP A 174 13.50 -6.22 7.21
CA ASP A 174 14.92 -5.99 7.35
C ASP A 174 15.33 -4.55 6.99
N GLN A 175 16.64 -4.29 6.95
CA GLN A 175 17.15 -2.95 6.64
C GLN A 175 16.86 -2.54 5.19
N ASP A 176 16.95 -3.47 4.25
CA ASP A 176 16.73 -3.20 2.82
C ASP A 176 15.25 -2.95 2.54
N ASP A 177 14.35 -3.71 3.16
CA ASP A 177 12.89 -3.47 3.10
C ASP A 177 12.54 -2.06 3.59
N ASN A 178 13.09 -1.69 4.75
CA ASN A 178 12.87 -0.36 5.34
C ASN A 178 13.40 0.76 4.45
N ALA A 179 14.59 0.61 3.89
CA ALA A 179 15.20 1.60 3.01
C ALA A 179 14.42 1.74 1.68
N ALA A 180 13.93 0.62 1.12
CA ALA A 180 13.11 0.63 -0.09
C ALA A 180 11.78 1.35 0.13
N LEU A 181 11.13 1.16 1.29
CA LEU A 181 9.90 1.87 1.66
C LEU A 181 10.16 3.37 1.86
N ASP A 182 11.24 3.73 2.57
CA ASP A 182 11.64 5.13 2.76
C ASP A 182 11.85 5.83 1.41
N HIS A 183 12.54 5.16 0.47
CA HIS A 183 12.76 5.68 -0.87
C HIS A 183 11.45 5.85 -1.67
N LEU A 184 10.55 4.85 -1.63
CA LEU A 184 9.25 4.95 -2.28
C LEU A 184 8.47 6.17 -1.79
N VAL A 185 8.39 6.36 -0.47
CA VAL A 185 7.69 7.49 0.15
C VAL A 185 8.32 8.82 -0.24
N ALA A 186 9.65 8.95 -0.14
CA ALA A 186 10.35 10.16 -0.53
C ALA A 186 10.08 10.52 -2.01
N ARG A 187 10.04 9.50 -2.88
CA ARG A 187 9.82 9.70 -4.30
C ARG A 187 8.39 10.17 -4.62
N VAL A 188 7.36 9.56 -4.03
CA VAL A 188 5.97 9.98 -4.28
C VAL A 188 5.68 11.37 -3.75
N LEU A 189 6.21 11.73 -2.58
CA LEU A 189 6.07 13.07 -2.02
C LEU A 189 6.80 14.12 -2.88
N MET A 190 8.03 13.85 -3.31
CA MET A 190 8.80 14.73 -4.20
C MET A 190 8.07 14.99 -5.52
N VAL A 191 7.42 13.97 -6.11
CA VAL A 191 6.64 14.13 -7.34
C VAL A 191 5.38 14.94 -7.07
N SER A 192 4.65 14.65 -5.99
CA SER A 192 3.46 15.41 -5.58
C SER A 192 3.76 16.90 -5.40
N ASP A 193 4.86 17.23 -4.72
CA ASP A 193 5.27 18.64 -4.51
C ASP A 193 5.55 19.36 -5.83
N LYS A 194 6.13 18.68 -6.84
CA LYS A 194 6.37 19.25 -8.17
C LYS A 194 5.10 19.46 -8.99
N LEU A 195 4.03 18.73 -8.71
CA LEU A 195 2.74 18.90 -9.39
C LEU A 195 1.94 20.06 -8.80
N THR A 196 2.22 20.44 -7.56
CA THR A 196 1.50 21.49 -6.84
C THR A 196 2.27 22.82 -6.77
N SER A 197 3.51 22.86 -7.26
CA SER A 197 4.36 24.07 -7.36
C SER A 197 4.22 24.73 -8.72
#